data_248bbd5302a8284efc17c3ce21c42fad
#
_entry.id   248bbd5302a8284efc17c3ce21c42fad
#
_cell.length_a   1.000
_cell.length_b   1.000
_cell.length_c   1.000
_cell.angle_alpha   90.00
_cell.angle_beta   90.00
_cell.angle_gamma   90.00
#
_symmetry.space_group_name_H-M   'P 1'
#
loop_
_entity.id
_entity.type
_entity.pdbx_description
1 polymer ?
#
loop_
_entity_poly.entity_id
_entity_poly.type
_entity_poly.pdbx_seq_one_letter_code
_entity_poly.pdbx_strand_id
1 'polypeptide(L)'
;MTRESMSRRDLLRRLGLTGAALAVPSGLLAACGGSQGGSDTAGTTPATAGAGTADLEGTRIKVATYGGFFEENFKTVYPDFTAETGIEVESVSEPGGDAWIVQLEQAVRSGGVPADVSLLGNTSVLRALNGNVLLGMAGSDLENIGLLAEGFVRKDDAGNVVGVGAASWYLTLVSNTDRVPESPTSWAALWDERWRNELALNNQASSSFLLDITARTWFADEADTILTSMEGAEEVLAKLAEVKPNVKLWWRDEATAQQDYNSGEVSLGQFYHDITQYAASTGEPLRSVFPEEGAILDSGMWGITRTTSSPEACVAFIDWMCTPAVQKRLTTTLGTSPTLALEHLDLTAEEYANVSGPGPDAAIKPAYDLYQSSEDELNQVWSEQIFSG
;
A
#
# COMPACT_ATOMS: atom_id res chain seq x y z
N MET A 1 -18.49 -21.65 34.47
CA MET A 1 -19.14 -20.64 33.64
C MET A 1 -18.64 -20.85 32.23
N THR A 2 -19.41 -21.53 31.43
CA THR A 2 -19.09 -21.89 30.04
C THR A 2 -19.30 -20.68 29.15
N ARG A 3 -18.24 -20.22 28.48
CA ARG A 3 -18.34 -19.22 27.41
C ARG A 3 -18.84 -19.92 26.14
N GLU A 4 -20.06 -19.65 25.74
CA GLU A 4 -20.58 -20.03 24.44
C GLU A 4 -19.85 -19.24 23.34
N SER A 5 -19.21 -19.96 22.43
CA SER A 5 -18.61 -19.39 21.22
C SER A 5 -19.72 -18.98 20.25
N MET A 6 -19.84 -17.70 19.95
CA MET A 6 -20.76 -17.18 18.94
C MET A 6 -20.30 -17.60 17.55
N SER A 7 -21.16 -18.31 16.84
CA SER A 7 -20.95 -18.74 15.45
C SER A 7 -20.99 -17.56 14.49
N ARG A 8 -20.15 -17.57 13.41
CA ARG A 8 -20.17 -16.58 12.31
C ARG A 8 -21.55 -16.37 11.69
N ARG A 9 -22.44 -17.38 11.74
CA ARG A 9 -23.84 -17.26 11.29
C ARG A 9 -24.68 -16.32 12.14
N ASP A 10 -24.37 -16.16 13.42
CA ASP A 10 -25.14 -15.31 14.33
C ASP A 10 -24.71 -13.86 14.24
N LEU A 11 -23.46 -13.58 13.84
CA LEU A 11 -22.95 -12.23 13.56
C LEU A 11 -23.57 -11.66 12.28
N LEU A 12 -23.68 -12.49 11.21
CA LEU A 12 -24.25 -12.07 9.94
C LEU A 12 -25.79 -11.87 9.99
N ARG A 13 -26.47 -12.53 10.92
CA ARG A 13 -27.92 -12.34 11.13
C ARG A 13 -28.27 -11.07 11.87
N ARG A 14 -27.34 -10.47 12.59
CA ARG A 14 -27.58 -9.19 13.32
C ARG A 14 -27.31 -7.94 12.48
N LEU A 15 -26.61 -8.08 11.32
CA LEU A 15 -26.28 -6.98 10.40
C LEU A 15 -27.15 -6.92 9.14
N GLY A 16 -28.11 -7.77 8.97
CA GLY A 16 -28.98 -7.78 7.81
C GLY A 16 -30.44 -7.97 8.17
N LEU A 17 -31.22 -6.91 8.16
CA LEU A 17 -32.64 -6.88 7.73
C LEU A 17 -33.33 -5.58 8.17
N THR A 18 -33.27 -4.56 7.33
CA THR A 18 -34.41 -3.69 7.07
C THR A 18 -34.37 -3.26 5.60
N GLY A 19 -34.98 -4.07 4.78
CA GLY A 19 -35.34 -3.69 3.42
C GLY A 19 -36.57 -2.77 3.48
N ALA A 20 -36.45 -1.60 2.93
CA ALA A 20 -37.60 -0.76 2.56
C ALA A 20 -37.48 -0.44 1.07
N ALA A 21 -38.34 -1.08 0.29
CA ALA A 21 -38.61 -0.72 -1.09
C ALA A 21 -39.32 0.65 -1.12
N LEU A 22 -38.82 1.60 -1.90
CA LEU A 22 -39.58 2.77 -2.33
C LEU A 22 -39.41 2.99 -3.82
N ALA A 23 -40.57 3.16 -4.42
CA ALA A 23 -40.85 3.26 -5.84
C ALA A 23 -40.36 4.57 -6.46
N VAL A 24 -39.98 4.47 -7.73
CA VAL A 24 -39.72 5.58 -8.66
C VAL A 24 -41.05 6.19 -9.12
N PRO A 25 -41.17 7.52 -9.30
CA PRO A 25 -41.96 8.04 -10.37
C PRO A 25 -41.13 8.81 -11.37
N SER A 26 -41.32 8.41 -12.62
CA SER A 26 -40.89 9.09 -13.85
C SER A 26 -41.66 10.38 -14.03
N GLY A 27 -41.03 11.46 -14.43
CA GLY A 27 -41.67 12.70 -14.85
C GLY A 27 -40.80 13.45 -15.86
N LEU A 28 -41.37 13.60 -17.00
CA LEU A 28 -40.90 14.07 -18.30
C LEU A 28 -40.77 15.60 -18.47
N LEU A 29 -39.94 15.98 -19.44
CA LEU A 29 -40.02 17.07 -20.46
C LEU A 29 -39.68 18.50 -20.03
N ALA A 30 -38.70 19.04 -20.61
CA ALA A 30 -38.48 19.76 -21.89
C ALA A 30 -38.56 21.28 -21.75
N ALA A 31 -37.63 21.99 -22.24
CA ALA A 31 -37.80 22.99 -23.26
C ALA A 31 -36.49 23.73 -23.61
N CYS A 32 -36.32 23.88 -24.90
CA CYS A 32 -35.35 24.60 -25.68
C CYS A 32 -35.23 26.10 -25.34
N GLY A 33 -34.10 26.70 -25.66
CA GLY A 33 -33.93 28.11 -25.88
C GLY A 33 -32.47 28.44 -26.13
N GLY A 34 -32.15 28.64 -27.42
CA GLY A 34 -30.83 28.93 -27.92
C GLY A 34 -30.48 30.42 -27.89
N SER A 35 -29.21 30.72 -28.10
CA SER A 35 -28.64 31.56 -29.15
C SER A 35 -27.19 31.91 -28.86
N GLN A 36 -26.38 31.56 -29.84
CA GLN A 36 -25.31 32.30 -30.52
C GLN A 36 -24.37 33.25 -29.77
N GLY A 37 -23.07 32.93 -29.86
CA GLY A 37 -22.12 33.82 -30.47
C GLY A 37 -21.01 34.35 -29.58
N GLY A 38 -19.78 34.02 -29.88
CA GLY A 38 -18.63 34.74 -29.43
C GLY A 38 -17.39 33.85 -29.28
N SER A 39 -16.65 33.66 -30.35
CA SER A 39 -15.29 33.16 -30.36
C SER A 39 -14.36 34.19 -29.75
N ASP A 40 -13.73 33.87 -28.63
CA ASP A 40 -12.48 34.51 -28.23
C ASP A 40 -11.52 33.43 -27.71
N THR A 41 -10.46 33.24 -28.48
CA THR A 41 -9.28 32.49 -28.12
C THR A 41 -8.55 33.22 -26.99
N ALA A 42 -8.69 32.72 -25.78
CA ALA A 42 -7.86 33.14 -24.66
C ALA A 42 -6.86 32.03 -24.37
N GLY A 43 -5.58 32.37 -24.47
CA GLY A 43 -4.45 31.51 -24.16
C GLY A 43 -4.52 31.03 -22.71
N THR A 44 -4.40 29.73 -22.54
CA THR A 44 -4.28 29.11 -21.23
C THR A 44 -2.89 29.37 -20.68
N THR A 45 -2.79 30.35 -19.81
CA THR A 45 -1.64 30.51 -18.91
C THR A 45 -1.80 29.45 -17.81
N PRO A 46 -0.76 28.71 -17.40
CA PRO A 46 -0.86 27.83 -16.25
C PRO A 46 -1.13 28.68 -15.01
N ALA A 47 -2.25 28.43 -14.36
CA ALA A 47 -2.57 29.03 -13.07
C ALA A 47 -1.57 28.54 -12.03
N THR A 48 -0.76 29.42 -11.51
CA THR A 48 0.08 29.22 -10.34
C THR A 48 -0.83 29.31 -9.12
N ALA A 49 -1.13 28.18 -8.51
CA ALA A 49 -1.97 28.10 -7.32
C ALA A 49 -1.20 28.54 -6.08
N GLY A 50 -1.56 29.68 -5.57
CA GLY A 50 -1.30 30.11 -4.21
C GLY A 50 -2.62 30.56 -3.62
N ALA A 51 -3.59 29.62 -3.41
CA ALA A 51 -4.86 29.93 -2.80
C ALA A 51 -4.83 29.48 -1.34
N GLY A 52 -5.09 30.41 -0.42
CA GLY A 52 -5.24 30.08 0.99
C GLY A 52 -6.48 29.16 1.21
N THR A 53 -6.38 28.25 2.16
CA THR A 53 -7.39 27.22 2.51
C THR A 53 -8.80 27.77 2.78
N ALA A 54 -8.96 29.06 3.00
CA ALA A 54 -10.26 29.71 3.28
C ALA A 54 -11.27 29.65 2.11
N ASP A 55 -10.85 29.32 0.89
CA ASP A 55 -11.71 29.26 -0.30
C ASP A 55 -12.17 27.81 -0.63
N LEU A 56 -11.78 26.83 0.17
CA LEU A 56 -12.04 25.39 -0.05
C LEU A 56 -13.16 24.83 0.84
N GLU A 57 -13.76 25.65 1.71
CA GLU A 57 -14.85 25.24 2.62
C GLU A 57 -16.05 24.68 1.83
N GLY A 58 -16.53 23.52 2.23
CA GLY A 58 -17.64 22.83 1.55
C GLY A 58 -17.23 22.05 0.29
N THR A 59 -15.93 22.08 -0.11
CA THR A 59 -15.43 21.21 -1.15
C THR A 59 -15.47 19.77 -0.68
N ARG A 60 -15.85 18.84 -1.57
CA ARG A 60 -15.83 17.39 -1.28
C ARG A 60 -14.82 16.69 -2.16
N ILE A 61 -13.99 15.85 -1.58
CA ILE A 61 -13.05 14.97 -2.26
C ILE A 61 -13.34 13.51 -1.94
N LYS A 62 -13.07 12.64 -2.92
CA LYS A 62 -13.12 11.18 -2.75
C LYS A 62 -11.72 10.65 -2.51
N VAL A 63 -11.55 9.95 -1.39
CA VAL A 63 -10.26 9.35 -1.02
C VAL A 63 -10.39 7.84 -1.03
N ALA A 64 -9.68 7.18 -1.93
CA ALA A 64 -9.63 5.73 -2.03
C ALA A 64 -8.48 5.16 -1.20
N THR A 65 -8.79 4.12 -0.44
CA THR A 65 -7.80 3.35 0.35
C THR A 65 -8.06 1.87 0.19
N TYR A 66 -7.10 1.04 0.60
CA TYR A 66 -7.33 -0.40 0.74
C TYR A 66 -8.52 -0.61 1.67
N GLY A 67 -9.42 -1.53 1.30
CA GLY A 67 -10.63 -1.81 2.06
C GLY A 67 -10.38 -2.41 3.45
N GLY A 68 -11.47 -2.64 4.19
CA GLY A 68 -11.43 -3.33 5.48
C GLY A 68 -10.71 -2.52 6.55
N PHE A 69 -9.75 -3.15 7.24
CA PHE A 69 -9.04 -2.56 8.38
C PHE A 69 -8.34 -1.23 8.05
N PHE A 70 -7.71 -1.12 6.89
CA PHE A 70 -7.07 0.13 6.45
C PHE A 70 -8.08 1.26 6.29
N GLU A 71 -9.17 1.03 5.53
CA GLU A 71 -10.22 2.04 5.33
C GLU A 71 -10.83 2.51 6.65
N GLU A 72 -11.17 1.58 7.54
CA GLU A 72 -11.77 1.90 8.84
C GLU A 72 -10.84 2.78 9.69
N ASN A 73 -9.54 2.53 9.67
CA ASN A 73 -8.57 3.34 10.41
C ASN A 73 -8.35 4.73 9.79
N PHE A 74 -8.22 4.82 8.46
CA PHE A 74 -8.10 6.12 7.79
C PHE A 74 -9.34 6.99 8.02
N LYS A 75 -10.54 6.43 8.00
CA LYS A 75 -11.79 7.15 8.32
C LYS A 75 -11.78 7.81 9.70
N THR A 76 -10.99 7.32 10.65
CA THR A 76 -10.92 7.90 11.99
C THR A 76 -10.29 9.29 12.04
N VAL A 77 -9.48 9.66 11.04
CA VAL A 77 -8.80 10.96 10.98
C VAL A 77 -9.53 11.98 10.09
N TYR A 78 -10.40 11.54 9.16
CA TYR A 78 -11.11 12.44 8.24
C TYR A 78 -11.99 13.51 8.92
N PRO A 79 -12.71 13.23 10.03
CA PRO A 79 -13.46 14.27 10.72
C PRO A 79 -12.61 15.43 11.25
N ASP A 80 -11.38 15.14 11.69
CA ASP A 80 -10.47 16.16 12.20
C ASP A 80 -9.98 17.05 11.04
N PHE A 81 -9.62 16.44 9.90
CA PHE A 81 -9.31 17.16 8.66
C PHE A 81 -10.46 18.09 8.23
N THR A 82 -11.69 17.55 8.20
CA THR A 82 -12.86 18.37 7.83
C THR A 82 -13.11 19.51 8.81
N ALA A 83 -12.90 19.28 10.12
CA ALA A 83 -13.06 20.32 11.13
C ALA A 83 -12.03 21.45 11.00
N GLU A 84 -10.80 21.12 10.58
CA GLU A 84 -9.72 22.10 10.42
C GLU A 84 -9.80 22.88 9.10
N THR A 85 -10.28 22.24 8.02
CA THR A 85 -10.18 22.80 6.65
C THR A 85 -11.53 23.14 6.02
N GLY A 86 -12.63 22.60 6.54
CA GLY A 86 -13.95 22.68 5.91
C GLY A 86 -14.11 21.77 4.68
N ILE A 87 -13.09 20.99 4.30
CA ILE A 87 -13.13 20.06 3.16
C ILE A 87 -13.74 18.74 3.64
N GLU A 88 -14.77 18.25 2.94
CA GLU A 88 -15.41 16.97 3.23
C GLU A 88 -14.70 15.81 2.53
N VAL A 89 -14.48 14.69 3.23
CA VAL A 89 -13.88 13.47 2.67
C VAL A 89 -14.94 12.38 2.54
N GLU A 90 -15.13 11.90 1.30
CA GLU A 90 -15.88 10.69 0.99
C GLU A 90 -14.89 9.52 0.84
N SER A 91 -14.99 8.53 1.73
CA SER A 91 -14.13 7.33 1.66
C SER A 91 -14.59 6.38 0.56
N VAL A 92 -13.64 5.86 -0.20
CA VAL A 92 -13.85 4.86 -1.26
C VAL A 92 -12.97 3.65 -0.96
N SER A 93 -13.56 2.45 -0.96
CA SER A 93 -12.79 1.21 -0.87
C SER A 93 -12.33 0.80 -2.27
N GLU A 94 -11.03 0.73 -2.48
CA GLU A 94 -10.49 0.29 -3.76
C GLU A 94 -10.41 -1.25 -3.84
N PRO A 95 -10.54 -1.84 -5.04
CA PRO A 95 -10.42 -3.30 -5.22
C PRO A 95 -8.98 -3.82 -5.07
N GLY A 96 -8.02 -2.93 -4.85
CA GLY A 96 -6.60 -3.24 -4.68
C GLY A 96 -5.81 -3.40 -5.98
N GLY A 97 -4.53 -3.05 -5.91
CA GLY A 97 -3.50 -3.34 -6.90
C GLY A 97 -3.85 -2.95 -8.34
N ASP A 98 -3.51 -3.83 -9.26
CA ASP A 98 -3.65 -3.62 -10.71
C ASP A 98 -5.08 -3.33 -11.17
N ALA A 99 -6.08 -3.95 -10.53
CA ALA A 99 -7.48 -3.74 -10.88
C ALA A 99 -7.91 -2.27 -10.66
N TRP A 100 -7.39 -1.65 -9.60
CA TRP A 100 -7.65 -0.24 -9.33
C TRP A 100 -6.98 0.67 -10.36
N ILE A 101 -5.72 0.42 -10.70
CA ILE A 101 -5.00 1.20 -11.71
C ILE A 101 -5.71 1.14 -13.06
N VAL A 102 -6.18 -0.03 -13.49
CA VAL A 102 -6.96 -0.18 -14.73
C VAL A 102 -8.23 0.66 -14.70
N GLN A 103 -8.95 0.70 -13.56
CA GLN A 103 -10.14 1.55 -13.41
C GLN A 103 -9.78 3.04 -13.48
N LEU A 104 -8.72 3.47 -12.82
CA LEU A 104 -8.24 4.86 -12.89
C LEU A 104 -7.85 5.25 -14.32
N GLU A 105 -7.11 4.42 -15.04
CA GLU A 105 -6.73 4.65 -16.43
C GLU A 105 -7.93 4.79 -17.36
N GLN A 106 -8.95 3.92 -17.19
CA GLN A 106 -10.18 3.99 -17.99
C GLN A 106 -10.97 5.26 -17.66
N ALA A 107 -11.06 5.61 -16.38
CA ALA A 107 -11.75 6.81 -15.93
C ALA A 107 -11.07 8.08 -16.47
N VAL A 108 -9.75 8.21 -16.32
CA VAL A 108 -8.99 9.36 -16.83
C VAL A 108 -9.17 9.52 -18.34
N ARG A 109 -9.12 8.42 -19.12
CA ARG A 109 -9.37 8.45 -20.57
C ARG A 109 -10.76 8.94 -20.94
N SER A 110 -11.75 8.72 -20.08
CA SER A 110 -13.15 9.18 -20.28
C SER A 110 -13.49 10.49 -19.59
N GLY A 111 -12.52 11.12 -18.88
CA GLY A 111 -12.75 12.33 -18.10
C GLY A 111 -13.48 12.08 -16.77
N GLY A 112 -13.52 10.82 -16.30
CA GLY A 112 -14.12 10.44 -15.04
C GLY A 112 -13.14 10.53 -13.86
N VAL A 113 -13.68 10.54 -12.63
CA VAL A 113 -12.90 10.57 -11.37
C VAL A 113 -13.54 9.59 -10.39
N PRO A 114 -13.08 8.32 -10.33
CA PRO A 114 -13.60 7.37 -9.36
C PRO A 114 -13.17 7.72 -7.93
N ALA A 115 -11.95 8.25 -7.78
CA ALA A 115 -11.46 8.90 -6.57
C ALA A 115 -10.54 10.06 -6.94
N ASP A 116 -10.55 11.12 -6.14
CA ASP A 116 -9.70 12.31 -6.31
C ASP A 116 -8.27 12.02 -5.83
N VAL A 117 -8.15 11.32 -4.70
CA VAL A 117 -6.91 10.86 -4.09
C VAL A 117 -6.98 9.35 -3.92
N SER A 118 -5.90 8.65 -4.18
CA SER A 118 -5.80 7.19 -3.97
C SER A 118 -4.53 6.83 -3.20
N LEU A 119 -4.66 5.82 -2.32
CA LEU A 119 -3.54 5.15 -1.67
C LEU A 119 -3.00 4.05 -2.60
N LEU A 120 -1.85 4.25 -3.17
CA LEU A 120 -1.24 3.38 -4.17
C LEU A 120 0.04 2.75 -3.65
N GLY A 121 0.21 1.43 -3.77
CA GLY A 121 1.50 0.79 -3.53
C GLY A 121 2.57 1.29 -4.52
N ASN A 122 3.85 1.11 -4.21
CA ASN A 122 4.94 1.65 -5.02
C ASN A 122 4.90 1.21 -6.49
N THR A 123 4.64 -0.06 -6.78
CA THR A 123 4.49 -0.57 -8.16
C THR A 123 3.29 0.06 -8.86
N SER A 124 2.18 0.27 -8.15
CA SER A 124 0.98 0.93 -8.67
C SER A 124 1.21 2.40 -8.97
N VAL A 125 1.98 3.13 -8.15
CA VAL A 125 2.36 4.53 -8.44
C VAL A 125 3.17 4.62 -9.73
N LEU A 126 4.14 3.74 -9.93
CA LEU A 126 4.96 3.73 -11.14
C LEU A 126 4.11 3.44 -12.39
N ARG A 127 3.21 2.48 -12.31
CA ARG A 127 2.28 2.16 -13.39
C ARG A 127 1.31 3.31 -13.67
N ALA A 128 0.75 3.93 -12.63
CA ALA A 128 -0.13 5.08 -12.78
C ALA A 128 0.58 6.30 -13.39
N LEU A 129 1.87 6.49 -13.07
CA LEU A 129 2.72 7.52 -13.68
C LEU A 129 2.91 7.28 -15.17
N ASN A 130 3.29 6.06 -15.57
CA ASN A 130 3.43 5.65 -16.97
C ASN A 130 2.11 5.77 -17.74
N GLY A 131 0.99 5.41 -17.11
CA GLY A 131 -0.37 5.54 -17.66
C GLY A 131 -0.88 6.99 -17.75
N ASN A 132 -0.08 7.98 -17.30
CA ASN A 132 -0.46 9.40 -17.22
C ASN A 132 -1.75 9.61 -16.40
N VAL A 133 -1.92 8.85 -15.32
CA VAL A 133 -3.09 8.87 -14.44
C VAL A 133 -2.96 9.92 -13.35
N LEU A 134 -1.73 10.17 -12.88
CA LEU A 134 -1.47 11.04 -11.74
C LEU A 134 -1.30 12.50 -12.15
N LEU A 135 -1.77 13.40 -11.31
CA LEU A 135 -1.53 14.84 -11.36
C LEU A 135 -0.25 15.15 -10.58
N GLY A 136 0.66 15.89 -11.21
CA GLY A 136 1.84 16.41 -10.54
C GLY A 136 1.51 17.60 -9.63
N MET A 137 2.02 17.57 -8.41
CA MET A 137 1.95 18.65 -7.42
C MET A 137 3.25 19.43 -7.40
N ALA A 138 3.21 20.73 -7.20
CA ALA A 138 4.42 21.49 -6.91
C ALA A 138 4.86 21.19 -5.47
N GLY A 139 6.14 20.87 -5.26
CA GLY A 139 6.63 20.58 -3.91
C GLY A 139 6.51 21.76 -2.93
N SER A 140 6.43 23.00 -3.46
CA SER A 140 6.16 24.21 -2.67
C SER A 140 4.76 24.29 -2.07
N ASP A 141 3.82 23.49 -2.58
CA ASP A 141 2.42 23.48 -2.13
C ASP A 141 2.18 22.45 -1.01
N LEU A 142 3.23 21.70 -0.63
CA LEU A 142 3.25 20.70 0.42
C LEU A 142 4.20 21.18 1.54
N GLU A 143 3.65 21.80 2.58
CA GLU A 143 4.44 22.37 3.69
C GLU A 143 5.14 21.29 4.52
N ASN A 144 4.47 20.12 4.68
CA ASN A 144 4.94 19.00 5.49
C ASN A 144 5.83 17.99 4.73
N ILE A 145 6.03 18.17 3.42
CA ILE A 145 6.79 17.21 2.60
C ILE A 145 8.25 17.04 3.08
N GLY A 146 8.82 18.09 3.66
CA GLY A 146 10.17 18.08 4.22
C GLY A 146 10.31 17.25 5.51
N LEU A 147 9.22 16.80 6.11
CA LEU A 147 9.22 15.95 7.30
C LEU A 147 9.30 14.46 6.96
N LEU A 148 9.07 14.10 5.70
CA LEU A 148 9.12 12.71 5.23
C LEU A 148 10.57 12.18 5.25
N ALA A 149 10.69 10.91 5.61
CA ALA A 149 11.96 10.20 5.48
C ALA A 149 12.31 9.97 4.00
N GLU A 150 13.58 9.70 3.73
CA GLU A 150 14.07 9.45 2.37
C GLU A 150 13.32 8.28 1.73
N GLY A 151 12.91 8.42 0.46
CA GLY A 151 12.19 7.40 -0.32
C GLY A 151 10.67 7.53 -0.30
N PHE A 152 10.10 8.37 0.58
CA PHE A 152 8.65 8.56 0.66
C PHE A 152 8.10 9.73 -0.19
N VAL A 153 8.89 10.25 -1.11
CA VAL A 153 8.47 11.24 -2.10
C VAL A 153 8.82 10.73 -3.50
N ARG A 154 7.81 10.53 -4.33
CA ARG A 154 8.01 10.17 -5.74
C ARG A 154 7.80 11.40 -6.62
N LYS A 155 8.71 11.59 -7.59
CA LYS A 155 8.64 12.70 -8.56
C LYS A 155 8.57 12.15 -9.98
N ASP A 156 7.94 12.93 -10.86
CA ASP A 156 8.01 12.72 -12.30
C ASP A 156 9.29 13.29 -12.90
N ASP A 157 9.50 13.08 -14.21
CA ASP A 157 10.69 13.58 -14.92
C ASP A 157 10.78 15.12 -14.96
N ALA A 158 9.67 15.82 -14.76
CA ALA A 158 9.62 17.28 -14.67
C ALA A 158 9.92 17.81 -13.24
N GLY A 159 10.07 16.92 -12.27
CA GLY A 159 10.34 17.24 -10.88
C GLY A 159 9.09 17.51 -10.03
N ASN A 160 7.88 17.33 -10.58
CA ASN A 160 6.66 17.45 -9.80
C ASN A 160 6.49 16.23 -8.89
N VAL A 161 5.90 16.44 -7.72
CA VAL A 161 5.56 15.37 -6.78
C VAL A 161 4.32 14.65 -7.28
N VAL A 162 4.40 13.33 -7.48
CA VAL A 162 3.29 12.49 -7.96
C VAL A 162 2.88 11.43 -6.96
N GLY A 163 3.69 11.22 -5.92
CA GLY A 163 3.39 10.31 -4.81
C GLY A 163 4.00 10.81 -3.52
N VAL A 164 3.22 10.74 -2.44
CA VAL A 164 3.61 11.15 -1.08
C VAL A 164 3.31 10.02 -0.12
N GLY A 165 4.29 9.60 0.68
CA GLY A 165 4.18 8.47 1.60
C GLY A 165 3.00 8.61 2.56
N ALA A 166 2.10 7.62 2.53
CA ALA A 166 0.91 7.57 3.37
C ALA A 166 1.14 6.75 4.64
N ALA A 167 1.64 5.54 4.46
CA ALA A 167 2.01 4.57 5.49
C ALA A 167 3.05 3.63 4.90
N SER A 168 3.85 2.99 5.74
CA SER A 168 4.80 1.97 5.31
C SER A 168 4.68 0.71 6.18
N TRP A 169 5.10 -0.41 5.65
CA TRP A 169 5.04 -1.70 6.30
C TRP A 169 6.25 -2.55 5.96
N TYR A 170 6.52 -3.52 6.81
CA TYR A 170 7.63 -4.44 6.61
C TYR A 170 7.14 -5.85 6.32
N LEU A 171 7.72 -6.50 5.29
CA LEU A 171 7.67 -7.94 5.18
C LEU A 171 8.85 -8.51 5.94
N THR A 172 8.54 -9.42 6.85
CA THR A 172 9.47 -10.00 7.79
C THR A 172 9.44 -11.52 7.73
N LEU A 173 10.34 -12.16 8.43
CA LEU A 173 10.28 -13.59 8.66
C LEU A 173 9.25 -13.85 9.76
N VAL A 174 8.19 -14.61 9.43
CA VAL A 174 7.08 -14.92 10.36
C VAL A 174 7.03 -16.42 10.65
N SER A 175 6.81 -16.76 11.89
CA SER A 175 6.69 -18.14 12.35
C SER A 175 5.48 -18.34 13.27
N ASN A 176 4.89 -19.53 13.21
CA ASN A 176 3.96 -20.00 14.23
C ASN A 176 4.75 -20.52 15.44
N THR A 177 4.55 -19.91 16.61
CA THR A 177 5.36 -20.19 17.82
C THR A 177 5.10 -21.56 18.44
N ASP A 178 3.96 -22.18 18.17
CA ASP A 178 3.66 -23.55 18.59
C ASP A 178 4.44 -24.58 17.77
N ARG A 179 4.80 -24.23 16.51
CA ARG A 179 5.58 -25.05 15.59
C ARG A 179 7.06 -24.73 15.63
N VAL A 180 7.40 -23.47 15.85
CA VAL A 180 8.77 -22.91 15.81
C VAL A 180 9.02 -22.13 17.10
N PRO A 181 9.38 -22.80 18.21
CA PRO A 181 9.61 -22.13 19.50
C PRO A 181 10.71 -21.07 19.45
N GLU A 182 11.75 -21.31 18.66
CA GLU A 182 12.86 -20.38 18.41
C GLU A 182 12.83 -19.96 16.93
N SER A 183 12.31 -18.76 16.66
CA SER A 183 12.23 -18.22 15.31
C SER A 183 13.62 -17.96 14.74
N PRO A 184 13.91 -18.33 13.47
CA PRO A 184 15.13 -17.94 12.80
C PRO A 184 15.27 -16.41 12.69
N THR A 185 16.52 -15.93 12.63
CA THR A 185 16.85 -14.50 12.49
C THR A 185 17.43 -14.14 11.14
N SER A 186 17.47 -15.06 10.20
CA SER A 186 18.03 -14.89 8.86
C SER A 186 17.07 -15.44 7.81
N TRP A 187 16.94 -14.75 6.68
CA TRP A 187 16.22 -15.25 5.50
C TRP A 187 16.78 -16.55 4.95
N ALA A 188 18.07 -16.84 5.18
CA ALA A 188 18.69 -18.10 4.78
C ALA A 188 17.95 -19.33 5.32
N ALA A 189 17.19 -19.18 6.39
CA ALA A 189 16.33 -20.24 6.93
C ALA A 189 15.31 -20.78 5.92
N LEU A 190 14.88 -19.97 4.93
CA LEU A 190 13.94 -20.43 3.91
C LEU A 190 14.51 -21.56 3.04
N TRP A 191 15.84 -21.67 2.91
CA TRP A 191 16.54 -22.72 2.16
C TRP A 191 16.94 -23.93 3.00
N ASP A 192 16.68 -23.93 4.31
CA ASP A 192 17.02 -25.04 5.19
C ASP A 192 16.04 -26.22 4.97
N GLU A 193 16.57 -27.41 4.66
CA GLU A 193 15.79 -28.61 4.37
C GLU A 193 14.90 -29.08 5.54
N ARG A 194 15.18 -28.65 6.77
CA ARG A 194 14.30 -28.93 7.93
C ARG A 194 12.87 -28.37 7.75
N TRP A 195 12.69 -27.36 6.90
CA TRP A 195 11.41 -26.75 6.61
C TRP A 195 10.72 -27.33 5.35
N ARG A 196 11.14 -28.52 4.90
CA ARG A 196 10.54 -29.17 3.75
C ARG A 196 9.02 -29.27 3.88
N ASN A 197 8.31 -28.65 2.92
CA ASN A 197 6.83 -28.58 2.87
C ASN A 197 6.22 -27.94 4.14
N GLU A 198 6.85 -26.88 4.67
CA GLU A 198 6.41 -26.16 5.88
C GLU A 198 6.31 -24.65 5.65
N LEU A 199 6.81 -24.11 4.52
CA LEU A 199 6.88 -22.67 4.29
C LEU A 199 5.65 -22.12 3.59
N ALA A 200 5.32 -20.85 3.91
CA ALA A 200 4.41 -20.02 3.14
C ALA A 200 5.14 -18.81 2.53
N LEU A 201 5.12 -18.69 1.20
CA LEU A 201 5.72 -17.59 0.46
C LEU A 201 4.73 -16.97 -0.52
N ASN A 202 4.86 -15.68 -0.80
CA ASN A 202 4.03 -15.00 -1.79
C ASN A 202 4.38 -15.47 -3.21
N ASN A 203 3.35 -15.67 -4.05
CA ASN A 203 3.50 -16.26 -5.38
C ASN A 203 3.68 -15.25 -6.52
N GLN A 204 3.80 -13.96 -6.23
CA GLN A 204 3.86 -12.90 -7.23
C GLN A 204 5.32 -12.48 -7.47
N ALA A 205 5.74 -12.39 -8.73
CA ALA A 205 7.13 -12.08 -9.10
C ALA A 205 7.63 -10.76 -8.49
N SER A 206 6.88 -9.67 -8.63
CA SER A 206 7.30 -8.34 -8.21
C SER A 206 6.89 -7.98 -6.79
N SER A 207 5.68 -8.35 -6.33
CA SER A 207 5.18 -7.95 -5.02
C SER A 207 5.49 -8.94 -3.89
N SER A 208 6.12 -10.07 -4.21
CA SER A 208 6.71 -10.95 -3.19
C SER A 208 8.01 -10.40 -2.63
N PHE A 209 8.75 -9.63 -3.42
CA PHE A 209 10.11 -9.18 -3.12
C PHE A 209 11.08 -10.33 -2.78
N LEU A 210 10.75 -11.57 -3.18
CA LEU A 210 11.59 -12.74 -2.92
C LEU A 210 12.91 -12.69 -3.71
N LEU A 211 12.95 -11.97 -4.84
CA LEU A 211 14.20 -11.69 -5.54
C LEU A 211 15.10 -10.80 -4.69
N ASP A 212 14.57 -9.71 -4.12
CA ASP A 212 15.35 -8.81 -3.26
C ASP A 212 15.86 -9.52 -2.01
N ILE A 213 15.01 -10.33 -1.36
CA ILE A 213 15.39 -11.18 -0.24
C ILE A 213 16.50 -12.13 -0.63
N THR A 214 16.37 -12.82 -1.78
CA THR A 214 17.37 -13.78 -2.26
C THR A 214 18.67 -13.10 -2.61
N ALA A 215 18.62 -11.95 -3.31
CA ALA A 215 19.81 -11.18 -3.66
C ALA A 215 20.56 -10.73 -2.39
N ARG A 216 19.86 -10.19 -1.41
CA ARG A 216 20.49 -9.73 -0.16
C ARG A 216 21.08 -10.90 0.65
N THR A 217 20.42 -12.07 0.63
CA THR A 217 20.85 -13.24 1.41
C THR A 217 22.05 -13.98 0.79
N TRP A 218 22.08 -14.11 -0.56
CA TRP A 218 23.02 -15.00 -1.24
C TRP A 218 24.01 -14.28 -2.15
N PHE A 219 23.75 -13.03 -2.53
CA PHE A 219 24.57 -12.20 -3.41
C PHE A 219 24.91 -10.88 -2.70
N ALA A 220 25.21 -10.92 -1.39
CA ALA A 220 25.35 -9.73 -0.55
C ALA A 220 26.28 -8.66 -1.11
N ASP A 221 27.41 -9.05 -1.71
CA ASP A 221 28.40 -8.13 -2.30
C ASP A 221 27.89 -7.44 -3.59
N GLU A 222 26.87 -7.99 -4.25
CA GLU A 222 26.29 -7.51 -5.50
C GLU A 222 24.80 -7.15 -5.35
N ALA A 223 24.24 -7.26 -4.14
CA ALA A 223 22.80 -7.14 -3.90
C ALA A 223 22.17 -5.83 -4.41
N ASP A 224 22.92 -4.73 -4.36
CA ASP A 224 22.47 -3.42 -4.82
C ASP A 224 22.53 -3.26 -6.36
N THR A 225 23.17 -4.18 -7.07
CA THR A 225 23.41 -4.07 -8.51
C THR A 225 22.90 -5.26 -9.33
N ILE A 226 22.82 -6.45 -8.75
CA ILE A 226 22.42 -7.68 -9.48
C ILE A 226 20.99 -7.57 -10.04
N LEU A 227 20.08 -6.92 -9.32
CA LEU A 227 18.69 -6.70 -9.74
C LEU A 227 18.49 -5.41 -10.59
N THR A 228 19.55 -4.94 -11.26
CA THR A 228 19.44 -3.84 -12.23
C THR A 228 19.23 -4.34 -13.68
N SER A 229 19.25 -5.66 -13.89
CA SER A 229 19.06 -6.30 -15.21
C SER A 229 18.29 -7.61 -15.10
N MET A 230 17.66 -8.03 -16.20
CA MET A 230 17.01 -9.34 -16.29
C MET A 230 17.98 -10.49 -16.16
N GLU A 231 19.21 -10.38 -16.70
CA GLU A 231 20.25 -11.41 -16.55
C GLU A 231 20.55 -11.68 -15.07
N GLY A 232 20.74 -10.63 -14.26
CA GLY A 232 20.94 -10.78 -12.82
C GLY A 232 19.70 -11.29 -12.10
N ALA A 233 18.51 -10.87 -12.53
CA ALA A 233 17.26 -11.38 -11.96
C ALA A 233 17.08 -12.88 -12.22
N GLU A 234 17.44 -13.39 -13.39
CA GLU A 234 17.41 -14.82 -13.71
C GLU A 234 18.39 -15.63 -12.86
N GLU A 235 19.58 -15.10 -12.59
CA GLU A 235 20.55 -15.72 -11.69
C GLU A 235 20.02 -15.81 -10.26
N VAL A 236 19.47 -14.70 -9.75
CA VAL A 236 18.84 -14.66 -8.42
C VAL A 236 17.63 -15.60 -8.35
N LEU A 237 16.82 -15.65 -9.41
CA LEU A 237 15.66 -16.52 -9.49
C LEU A 237 16.02 -18.00 -9.52
N ALA A 238 17.13 -18.37 -10.19
CA ALA A 238 17.65 -19.73 -10.15
C ALA A 238 18.02 -20.16 -8.72
N LYS A 239 18.59 -19.25 -7.92
CA LYS A 239 18.87 -19.48 -6.49
C LYS A 239 17.58 -19.55 -5.68
N LEU A 240 16.62 -18.67 -5.93
CA LEU A 240 15.31 -18.71 -5.28
C LEU A 240 14.58 -20.03 -5.53
N ALA A 241 14.68 -20.58 -6.75
CA ALA A 241 14.01 -21.83 -7.09
C ALA A 241 14.44 -23.03 -6.21
N GLU A 242 15.58 -22.97 -5.55
CA GLU A 242 16.03 -24.00 -4.60
C GLU A 242 15.11 -24.09 -3.37
N VAL A 243 14.32 -23.04 -3.04
CA VAL A 243 13.40 -23.04 -1.91
C VAL A 243 12.14 -23.87 -2.17
N LYS A 244 11.81 -24.20 -3.44
CA LYS A 244 10.56 -24.89 -3.84
C LYS A 244 10.22 -26.13 -2.99
N PRO A 245 11.15 -27.05 -2.67
CA PRO A 245 10.83 -28.22 -1.87
C PRO A 245 10.37 -27.91 -0.44
N ASN A 246 10.68 -26.71 0.04
CA ASN A 246 10.33 -26.26 1.39
C ASN A 246 8.97 -25.58 1.43
N VAL A 247 8.47 -25.09 0.28
CA VAL A 247 7.23 -24.33 0.20
C VAL A 247 6.02 -25.27 0.17
N LYS A 248 5.15 -25.13 1.16
CA LYS A 248 3.85 -25.77 1.24
C LYS A 248 2.77 -24.92 0.59
N LEU A 249 2.83 -23.60 0.82
CA LEU A 249 1.85 -22.63 0.32
C LEU A 249 2.55 -21.50 -0.43
N TRP A 250 2.24 -21.38 -1.72
CA TRP A 250 2.48 -20.17 -2.50
C TRP A 250 1.22 -19.31 -2.43
N TRP A 251 1.19 -18.37 -1.49
CA TRP A 251 0.01 -17.54 -1.24
C TRP A 251 -0.07 -16.32 -2.16
N ARG A 252 -1.29 -15.92 -2.44
CA ARG A 252 -1.62 -14.67 -3.14
C ARG A 252 -2.60 -13.83 -2.33
N ASP A 253 -3.45 -14.51 -1.57
CA ASP A 253 -4.45 -13.91 -0.69
C ASP A 253 -3.93 -13.87 0.75
N GLU A 254 -3.82 -12.67 1.30
CA GLU A 254 -3.26 -12.43 2.63
C GLU A 254 -4.10 -13.05 3.75
N ALA A 255 -5.43 -13.04 3.61
CA ALA A 255 -6.32 -13.59 4.63
C ALA A 255 -6.18 -15.12 4.71
N THR A 256 -5.99 -15.78 3.56
CA THR A 256 -5.71 -17.22 3.51
C THR A 256 -4.36 -17.52 4.14
N ALA A 257 -3.30 -16.77 3.79
CA ALA A 257 -1.99 -16.94 4.37
C ALA A 257 -2.01 -16.75 5.90
N GLN A 258 -2.66 -15.69 6.39
CA GLN A 258 -2.81 -15.45 7.81
C GLN A 258 -3.51 -16.60 8.53
N GLN A 259 -4.57 -17.16 7.94
CA GLN A 259 -5.28 -18.30 8.51
C GLN A 259 -4.38 -19.53 8.62
N ASP A 260 -3.56 -19.80 7.61
CA ASP A 260 -2.65 -20.95 7.59
C ASP A 260 -1.50 -20.78 8.59
N TYR A 261 -1.00 -19.56 8.77
CA TYR A 261 -0.05 -19.26 9.85
C TYR A 261 -0.69 -19.44 11.23
N ASN A 262 -1.87 -18.86 11.47
CA ASN A 262 -2.56 -18.95 12.77
C ASN A 262 -2.85 -20.39 13.18
N SER A 263 -3.29 -21.21 12.23
CA SER A 263 -3.62 -22.62 12.48
C SER A 263 -2.41 -23.55 12.63
N GLY A 264 -1.20 -23.06 12.28
CA GLY A 264 0.01 -23.89 12.23
C GLY A 264 0.03 -24.85 11.02
N GLU A 265 -0.79 -24.61 10.00
CA GLU A 265 -0.74 -25.35 8.73
C GLU A 265 0.59 -25.11 8.00
N VAL A 266 1.15 -23.91 8.18
CA VAL A 266 2.51 -23.56 7.79
C VAL A 266 3.30 -23.14 9.04
N SER A 267 4.60 -23.40 9.03
CA SER A 267 5.45 -23.19 10.21
C SER A 267 6.21 -21.87 10.16
N LEU A 268 6.66 -21.47 8.98
CA LEU A 268 7.59 -20.35 8.76
C LEU A 268 7.37 -19.77 7.38
N GLY A 269 7.76 -18.51 7.18
CA GLY A 269 7.84 -17.88 5.86
C GLY A 269 7.84 -16.38 5.92
N GLN A 270 7.40 -15.77 4.84
CA GLN A 270 7.36 -14.34 4.63
C GLN A 270 5.94 -13.81 4.87
N PHE A 271 5.79 -12.83 5.75
CA PHE A 271 4.50 -12.16 5.91
C PHE A 271 4.66 -10.72 6.47
N TYR A 272 3.56 -9.98 6.55
CA TYR A 272 3.54 -8.61 7.01
C TYR A 272 3.71 -8.49 8.53
N HIS A 273 4.58 -7.61 8.95
CA HIS A 273 4.89 -7.37 10.36
C HIS A 273 3.69 -6.85 11.15
N ASP A 274 3.03 -5.81 10.65
CA ASP A 274 1.86 -5.17 11.27
C ASP A 274 0.69 -6.15 11.45
N ILE A 275 0.36 -6.93 10.44
CA ILE A 275 -0.68 -7.97 10.51
C ILE A 275 -0.30 -9.05 11.53
N THR A 276 0.97 -9.47 11.55
CA THR A 276 1.48 -10.46 12.50
C THR A 276 1.42 -9.95 13.93
N GLN A 277 1.83 -8.70 14.17
CA GLN A 277 1.78 -8.08 15.49
C GLN A 277 0.34 -7.95 16.00
N TYR A 278 -0.58 -7.53 15.13
CA TYR A 278 -2.00 -7.49 15.47
C TYR A 278 -2.54 -8.89 15.85
N ALA A 279 -2.26 -9.91 15.05
CA ALA A 279 -2.67 -11.30 15.34
C ALA A 279 -2.10 -11.79 16.67
N ALA A 280 -0.80 -11.57 16.92
CA ALA A 280 -0.16 -11.93 18.19
C ALA A 280 -0.79 -11.19 19.39
N SER A 281 -1.15 -9.91 19.24
CA SER A 281 -1.82 -9.13 20.29
C SER A 281 -3.21 -9.66 20.67
N THR A 282 -3.86 -10.35 19.72
CA THR A 282 -5.18 -11.01 19.94
C THR A 282 -5.08 -12.46 20.37
N GLY A 283 -3.85 -12.98 20.58
CA GLY A 283 -3.58 -14.29 21.15
C GLY A 283 -3.26 -15.39 20.14
N GLU A 284 -3.05 -15.04 18.86
CA GLU A 284 -2.58 -16.00 17.86
C GLU A 284 -1.10 -16.33 18.10
N PRO A 285 -0.68 -17.61 17.88
CA PRO A 285 0.68 -18.06 18.17
C PRO A 285 1.67 -17.63 17.09
N LEU A 286 1.76 -16.34 16.80
CA LEU A 286 2.62 -15.81 15.73
C LEU A 286 3.74 -14.94 16.28
N ARG A 287 4.87 -14.96 15.58
CA ARG A 287 6.01 -14.08 15.83
C ARG A 287 6.59 -13.59 14.52
N SER A 288 6.77 -12.27 14.44
CA SER A 288 7.51 -11.58 13.39
C SER A 288 8.92 -11.27 13.87
N VAL A 289 9.91 -11.53 13.01
CA VAL A 289 11.33 -11.27 13.28
C VAL A 289 11.89 -10.47 12.12
N PHE A 290 12.54 -9.35 12.39
CA PHE A 290 13.34 -8.61 11.43
C PHE A 290 14.64 -9.38 11.17
N PRO A 291 14.88 -9.88 9.95
CA PRO A 291 16.07 -10.67 9.64
C PRO A 291 17.34 -9.84 9.65
N GLU A 292 18.47 -10.49 9.88
CA GLU A 292 19.80 -9.85 9.95
C GLU A 292 20.19 -9.19 8.61
N GLU A 293 19.73 -9.73 7.49
CA GLU A 293 19.96 -9.18 6.15
C GLU A 293 19.08 -7.96 5.85
N GLY A 294 18.10 -7.68 6.72
CA GLY A 294 17.07 -6.66 6.59
C GLY A 294 15.69 -7.22 6.26
N ALA A 295 14.65 -6.55 6.72
CA ALA A 295 13.28 -6.79 6.27
C ALA A 295 13.00 -5.98 5.01
N ILE A 296 12.03 -6.39 4.19
CA ILE A 296 11.57 -5.58 3.06
C ILE A 296 10.76 -4.41 3.59
N LEU A 297 11.13 -3.19 3.22
CA LEU A 297 10.32 -2.00 3.44
C LEU A 297 9.53 -1.67 2.17
N ASP A 298 8.20 -1.74 2.28
CA ASP A 298 7.30 -1.29 1.23
C ASP A 298 6.35 -0.21 1.80
N SER A 299 5.66 0.51 0.92
CA SER A 299 4.80 1.62 1.34
C SER A 299 3.65 1.87 0.38
N GLY A 300 2.60 2.46 0.93
CA GLY A 300 1.56 3.14 0.17
C GLY A 300 1.85 4.63 0.04
N MET A 301 1.50 5.19 -1.10
CA MET A 301 1.65 6.61 -1.41
C MET A 301 0.32 7.22 -1.80
N TRP A 302 0.07 8.43 -1.33
CA TRP A 302 -1.02 9.25 -1.83
C TRP A 302 -0.70 9.78 -3.21
N GLY A 303 -1.59 9.54 -4.18
CA GLY A 303 -1.52 10.11 -5.52
C GLY A 303 -2.83 10.78 -5.89
N ILE A 304 -2.78 11.91 -6.61
CA ILE A 304 -3.95 12.66 -7.08
C ILE A 304 -4.32 12.18 -8.48
N THR A 305 -5.60 11.87 -8.71
CA THR A 305 -6.10 11.54 -10.04
C THR A 305 -6.09 12.77 -10.93
N ARG A 306 -5.47 12.68 -12.11
CA ARG A 306 -5.26 13.80 -13.05
C ARG A 306 -6.53 14.55 -13.43
N THR A 307 -7.66 13.89 -13.49
CA THR A 307 -8.96 14.46 -13.90
C THR A 307 -9.77 15.03 -12.76
N THR A 308 -9.21 15.10 -11.54
CA THR A 308 -9.90 15.75 -10.41
C THR A 308 -10.28 17.19 -10.73
N SER A 309 -11.44 17.63 -10.24
CA SER A 309 -11.88 19.02 -10.31
C SER A 309 -11.46 19.86 -9.10
N SER A 310 -10.83 19.25 -8.09
CA SER A 310 -10.51 19.86 -6.82
C SER A 310 -9.04 19.63 -6.40
N PRO A 311 -8.06 19.97 -7.27
CA PRO A 311 -6.65 19.65 -7.02
C PRO A 311 -6.12 20.31 -5.75
N GLU A 312 -6.51 21.55 -5.45
CA GLU A 312 -6.06 22.27 -4.25
C GLU A 312 -6.55 21.60 -2.96
N ALA A 313 -7.79 21.09 -2.94
CA ALA A 313 -8.33 20.34 -1.82
C ALA A 313 -7.61 18.99 -1.63
N CYS A 314 -7.21 18.34 -2.72
CA CYS A 314 -6.42 17.11 -2.68
C CYS A 314 -5.01 17.35 -2.13
N VAL A 315 -4.35 18.42 -2.55
CA VAL A 315 -3.04 18.83 -2.01
C VAL A 315 -3.13 19.13 -0.53
N ALA A 316 -4.14 19.90 -0.08
CA ALA A 316 -4.37 20.19 1.33
C ALA A 316 -4.60 18.90 2.15
N PHE A 317 -5.33 17.94 1.62
CA PHE A 317 -5.52 16.63 2.25
C PHE A 317 -4.19 15.87 2.41
N ILE A 318 -3.42 15.75 1.34
CA ILE A 318 -2.14 15.03 1.35
C ILE A 318 -1.16 15.68 2.32
N ASP A 319 -1.05 17.00 2.30
CA ASP A 319 -0.17 17.73 3.21
C ASP A 319 -0.57 17.54 4.67
N TRP A 320 -1.87 17.61 4.97
CA TRP A 320 -2.40 17.37 6.32
C TRP A 320 -2.14 15.94 6.79
N MET A 321 -2.25 14.95 5.90
CA MET A 321 -1.92 13.55 6.20
C MET A 321 -0.45 13.33 6.55
N CYS A 322 0.45 14.23 6.15
CA CYS A 322 1.87 14.23 6.50
C CYS A 322 2.17 14.93 7.83
N THR A 323 1.17 15.44 8.56
CA THR A 323 1.43 16.08 9.86
C THR A 323 1.84 15.03 10.91
N PRO A 324 2.75 15.38 11.85
CA PRO A 324 3.22 14.46 12.89
C PRO A 324 2.11 13.85 13.73
N ALA A 325 1.06 14.62 14.05
CA ALA A 325 -0.07 14.15 14.84
C ALA A 325 -0.87 13.05 14.12
N VAL A 326 -1.13 13.23 12.82
CA VAL A 326 -1.85 12.26 11.99
C VAL A 326 -1.00 11.01 11.78
N GLN A 327 0.27 11.15 11.44
CA GLN A 327 1.17 10.02 11.25
C GLN A 327 1.33 9.21 12.54
N LYS A 328 1.52 9.85 13.70
CA LYS A 328 1.52 9.16 15.00
C LYS A 328 0.23 8.36 15.23
N ARG A 329 -0.93 8.98 14.99
CA ARG A 329 -2.23 8.32 15.18
C ARG A 329 -2.38 7.10 14.27
N LEU A 330 -2.06 7.23 12.98
CA LEU A 330 -2.13 6.12 12.04
C LEU A 330 -1.16 5.00 12.41
N THR A 331 0.09 5.32 12.74
CA THR A 331 1.08 4.34 13.21
C THR A 331 0.58 3.55 14.41
N THR A 332 -0.02 4.22 15.40
CA THR A 332 -0.51 3.54 16.62
C THR A 332 -1.79 2.74 16.42
N THR A 333 -2.63 3.11 15.43
CA THR A 333 -3.91 2.41 15.17
C THR A 333 -3.79 1.31 14.12
N LEU A 334 -2.99 1.54 13.07
CA LEU A 334 -2.73 0.55 12.01
C LEU A 334 -1.61 -0.43 12.38
N GLY A 335 -0.70 -0.05 13.31
CA GLY A 335 0.51 -0.81 13.56
C GLY A 335 1.55 -0.73 12.43
N THR A 336 1.35 0.17 11.46
CA THR A 336 2.25 0.39 10.33
C THR A 336 3.38 1.33 10.70
N SER A 337 4.51 1.23 10.01
CA SER A 337 5.62 2.16 10.16
C SER A 337 5.25 3.54 9.62
N PRO A 338 5.64 4.64 10.28
CA PRO A 338 5.40 5.99 9.80
C PRO A 338 6.25 6.30 8.56
N THR A 339 5.80 7.27 7.76
CA THR A 339 6.55 7.77 6.60
C THR A 339 7.37 9.04 6.91
N LEU A 340 7.15 9.63 8.09
CA LEU A 340 7.97 10.75 8.58
C LEU A 340 9.29 10.24 9.18
N ALA A 341 10.32 11.07 9.10
CA ALA A 341 11.55 10.83 9.82
C ALA A 341 11.30 10.85 11.34
N LEU A 342 12.00 9.98 12.07
CA LEU A 342 11.74 9.73 13.50
C LEU A 342 11.82 11.01 14.35
N GLU A 343 12.73 11.92 14.04
CA GLU A 343 12.91 13.19 14.77
C GLU A 343 11.67 14.12 14.69
N HIS A 344 10.75 13.88 13.78
CA HIS A 344 9.51 14.62 13.62
C HIS A 344 8.29 13.95 14.28
N LEU A 345 8.49 12.80 14.91
CA LEU A 345 7.43 12.01 15.54
C LEU A 345 7.55 12.05 17.06
N ASP A 346 6.41 12.19 17.73
CA ASP A 346 6.31 12.03 19.18
C ASP A 346 6.04 10.53 19.50
N LEU A 347 7.01 9.67 19.16
CA LEU A 347 7.05 8.27 19.49
C LEU A 347 8.25 7.98 20.38
N THR A 348 8.08 7.11 21.37
CA THR A 348 9.22 6.57 22.10
C THR A 348 10.03 5.63 21.20
N ALA A 349 11.30 5.40 21.54
CA ALA A 349 12.14 4.46 20.80
C ALA A 349 11.54 3.04 20.78
N GLU A 350 10.83 2.65 21.83
CA GLU A 350 10.14 1.35 21.92
C GLU A 350 8.94 1.30 20.98
N GLU A 351 8.08 2.32 20.99
CA GLU A 351 6.93 2.40 20.06
C GLU A 351 7.39 2.36 18.61
N TYR A 352 8.45 3.10 18.27
CA TYR A 352 9.00 3.08 16.92
C TYR A 352 9.59 1.73 16.55
N ALA A 353 10.37 1.11 17.44
CA ALA A 353 10.96 -0.20 17.19
C ALA A 353 9.90 -1.31 17.02
N ASN A 354 8.75 -1.18 17.69
CA ASN A 354 7.65 -2.13 17.56
C ASN A 354 7.00 -2.14 16.15
N VAL A 355 7.07 -1.04 15.41
CA VAL A 355 6.45 -0.93 14.07
C VAL A 355 7.49 -0.86 12.94
N SER A 356 8.72 -0.45 13.26
CA SER A 356 9.78 -0.17 12.26
C SER A 356 11.02 -1.05 12.45
N GLY A 357 11.09 -1.86 13.53
CA GLY A 357 12.27 -2.67 13.86
C GLY A 357 13.54 -1.80 13.93
N PRO A 358 14.62 -2.18 13.22
CA PRO A 358 15.86 -1.41 13.20
C PRO A 358 15.78 -0.12 12.37
N GLY A 359 14.65 0.15 11.72
CA GLY A 359 14.42 1.33 10.91
C GLY A 359 14.69 1.16 9.40
N PRO A 360 14.39 2.19 8.61
CA PRO A 360 14.45 2.13 7.15
C PRO A 360 15.86 1.98 6.59
N ASP A 361 16.89 2.43 7.32
CA ASP A 361 18.28 2.34 6.87
C ASP A 361 18.81 0.90 6.84
N ALA A 362 18.23 0.02 7.69
CA ALA A 362 18.56 -1.41 7.74
C ALA A 362 17.64 -2.25 6.85
N ALA A 363 16.69 -1.63 6.15
CA ALA A 363 15.74 -2.35 5.33
C ALA A 363 16.30 -2.67 3.94
N ILE A 364 15.81 -3.76 3.36
CA ILE A 364 15.99 -4.06 1.95
C ILE A 364 15.06 -3.16 1.15
N LYS A 365 15.62 -2.38 0.23
CA LYS A 365 14.87 -1.54 -0.70
C LYS A 365 14.59 -2.36 -1.97
N PRO A 366 13.31 -2.58 -2.34
CA PRO A 366 12.97 -3.38 -3.51
C PRO A 366 13.46 -2.77 -4.83
N ALA A 367 13.78 -3.64 -5.78
CA ALA A 367 14.23 -3.27 -7.12
C ALA A 367 13.06 -2.82 -8.02
N TYR A 368 12.32 -1.79 -7.59
CA TYR A 368 11.12 -1.31 -8.28
C TYR A 368 11.35 -0.97 -9.76
N ASP A 369 12.53 -0.44 -10.12
CA ASP A 369 12.86 -0.10 -11.50
C ASP A 369 12.89 -1.34 -12.40
N LEU A 370 13.44 -2.46 -11.92
CA LEU A 370 13.40 -3.75 -12.61
C LEU A 370 11.96 -4.25 -12.72
N TYR A 371 11.21 -4.23 -11.62
CA TYR A 371 9.82 -4.70 -11.58
C TYR A 371 8.92 -3.93 -12.54
N GLN A 372 9.17 -2.64 -12.73
CA GLN A 372 8.44 -1.81 -13.67
C GLN A 372 8.88 -2.01 -15.12
N SER A 373 10.21 -2.03 -15.39
CA SER A 373 10.74 -2.04 -16.75
C SER A 373 10.62 -3.40 -17.42
N SER A 374 10.55 -4.48 -16.64
CA SER A 374 10.65 -5.86 -17.12
C SER A 374 9.52 -6.76 -16.60
N GLU A 375 8.36 -6.19 -16.28
CA GLU A 375 7.23 -6.88 -15.62
C GLU A 375 6.81 -8.16 -16.37
N ASP A 376 6.57 -8.08 -17.67
CA ASP A 376 6.09 -9.22 -18.46
C ASP A 376 7.14 -10.33 -18.56
N GLU A 377 8.40 -9.97 -18.82
CA GLU A 377 9.52 -10.91 -18.92
C GLU A 377 9.80 -11.59 -17.57
N LEU A 378 9.79 -10.80 -16.49
CA LEU A 378 9.96 -11.30 -15.14
C LEU A 378 8.84 -12.29 -14.74
N ASN A 379 7.58 -11.97 -15.04
CA ASN A 379 6.45 -12.85 -14.78
C ASN A 379 6.54 -14.17 -15.57
N GLN A 380 7.05 -14.13 -16.82
CA GLN A 380 7.25 -15.31 -17.62
C GLN A 380 8.33 -16.21 -17.00
N VAL A 381 9.54 -15.67 -16.74
CA VAL A 381 10.66 -16.44 -16.17
C VAL A 381 10.32 -16.95 -14.77
N TRP A 382 9.62 -16.15 -13.96
CA TRP A 382 9.10 -16.57 -12.66
C TRP A 382 8.18 -17.79 -12.77
N SER A 383 7.20 -17.72 -13.68
CA SER A 383 6.28 -18.85 -13.91
C SER A 383 7.02 -20.13 -14.35
N GLU A 384 8.00 -19.98 -15.23
CA GLU A 384 8.81 -21.09 -15.73
C GLU A 384 9.68 -21.72 -14.62
N GLN A 385 10.33 -20.92 -13.78
CA GLN A 385 11.27 -21.43 -12.79
C GLN A 385 10.60 -21.86 -11.48
N ILE A 386 9.57 -21.15 -11.03
CA ILE A 386 8.93 -21.40 -9.75
C ILE A 386 7.80 -22.45 -9.88
N PHE A 387 6.97 -22.37 -10.94
CA PHE A 387 5.76 -23.19 -11.05
C PHE A 387 5.80 -24.28 -12.10
N SER A 388 6.77 -24.26 -13.02
CA SER A 388 6.96 -25.34 -14.00
C SER A 388 7.95 -26.37 -13.45
N GLY A 389 7.49 -27.61 -13.22
CA GLY A 389 8.35 -28.71 -12.74
C GLY A 389 7.55 -29.84 -12.13
#